data_8c852de244865133a7902bf12982195f
#
_entry.id   8c852de244865133a7902bf12982195f
#
_cell.length_a   1.000
_cell.length_b   1.000
_cell.length_c   1.000
_cell.angle_alpha   90.00
_cell.angle_beta   90.00
_cell.angle_gamma   90.00
#
_symmetry.space_group_name_H-M   'P 1'
#
loop_
_entity.id
_entity.type
_entity.pdbx_description
1 polymer ?
#
loop_
_entity_poly.entity_id
_entity_poly.type
_entity_poly.pdbx_seq_one_letter_code
_entity_poly.pdbx_strand_id
1 'polypeptide(L)'
;GHIFGNRVEQDMRRDVFDHLEKLPFSFYDTHRTGKIMSRATTDLFEITELAHHGPEDFSIAVLTLIGSFLLLLKIRWELAVIVIVALPVMIFIVITSRRNFSKTSIRVKETTAEVNASLESCISGIRVTKGFCNEDFERERFAGHNKEYSAAKQVRFRYMAFFHANIDMCNNMLSLLVLAVGGYFIMKGKMSLPDLIAANLFISSFTAPIRKLTNFVEQFATGMAGFTRFLEIMRTEPEPADEADAV
;
A
#
# COMPACT_ATOMS: atom_id res chain seq x y z
N GLY A 1 13.05 -13.44 6.40
CA GLY A 1 12.56 -12.45 5.42
C GLY A 1 13.30 -11.13 5.55
N HIS A 2 13.10 -10.34 6.61
CA HIS A 2 13.65 -8.98 6.77
C HIS A 2 15.18 -8.86 6.61
N ILE A 3 15.97 -9.81 7.17
CA ILE A 3 17.43 -9.81 6.99
C ILE A 3 17.81 -10.00 5.52
N PHE A 4 17.09 -10.84 4.81
CA PHE A 4 17.31 -11.05 3.38
C PHE A 4 16.96 -9.79 2.58
N GLY A 5 15.79 -9.20 2.82
CA GLY A 5 15.37 -7.94 2.19
C GLY A 5 16.38 -6.81 2.40
N ASN A 6 16.88 -6.65 3.64
CA ASN A 6 17.90 -5.64 3.96
C ASN A 6 19.23 -5.86 3.19
N ARG A 7 19.67 -7.12 3.02
CA ARG A 7 20.86 -7.42 2.22
C ARG A 7 20.66 -7.10 0.75
N VAL A 8 19.51 -7.48 0.18
CA VAL A 8 19.16 -7.16 -1.20
C VAL A 8 19.12 -5.64 -1.41
N GLU A 9 18.49 -4.89 -0.49
CA GLU A 9 18.46 -3.44 -0.55
C GLU A 9 19.86 -2.82 -0.50
N GLN A 10 20.73 -3.33 0.37
CA GLN A 10 22.12 -2.89 0.47
C GLN A 10 22.89 -3.13 -0.83
N ASP A 11 22.76 -4.33 -1.41
CA ASP A 11 23.45 -4.69 -2.65
C ASP A 11 22.93 -3.85 -3.82
N MET A 12 21.59 -3.71 -3.97
CA MET A 12 21.00 -2.85 -5.00
C MET A 12 21.43 -1.39 -4.86
N ARG A 13 21.52 -0.88 -3.63
CA ARG A 13 21.96 0.51 -3.39
C ARG A 13 23.39 0.71 -3.79
N ARG A 14 24.27 -0.26 -3.49
CA ARG A 14 25.66 -0.26 -3.93
C ARG A 14 25.74 -0.28 -5.46
N ASP A 15 25.00 -1.18 -6.11
CA ASP A 15 25.02 -1.28 -7.57
C ASP A 15 24.55 0.00 -8.27
N VAL A 16 23.48 0.65 -7.71
CA VAL A 16 23.03 1.96 -8.21
C VAL A 16 24.12 3.02 -8.01
N PHE A 17 24.75 3.05 -6.85
CA PHE A 17 25.79 4.04 -6.57
C PHE A 17 27.00 3.85 -7.50
N ASP A 18 27.48 2.62 -7.62
CA ASP A 18 28.62 2.27 -8.52
C ASP A 18 28.30 2.57 -10.00
N HIS A 19 27.03 2.47 -10.39
CA HIS A 19 26.59 2.80 -11.73
C HIS A 19 26.49 4.32 -11.93
N LEU A 20 25.93 5.04 -10.95
CA LEU A 20 25.85 6.51 -10.98
C LEU A 20 27.24 7.13 -11.15
N GLU A 21 28.27 6.64 -10.45
CA GLU A 21 29.66 7.15 -10.57
C GLU A 21 30.24 7.01 -12.00
N LYS A 22 29.60 6.20 -12.87
CA LYS A 22 30.03 5.96 -14.25
C LYS A 22 29.20 6.70 -15.29
N LEU A 23 28.15 7.44 -14.87
CA LEU A 23 27.27 8.12 -15.81
C LEU A 23 27.85 9.47 -16.27
N PRO A 24 27.58 9.87 -17.54
CA PRO A 24 28.09 11.12 -18.10
C PRO A 24 27.44 12.34 -17.45
N PHE A 25 28.13 13.48 -17.46
CA PHE A 25 27.63 14.76 -16.92
C PHE A 25 26.26 15.18 -17.49
N SER A 26 25.99 14.86 -18.76
CA SER A 26 24.71 15.15 -19.42
C SER A 26 23.50 14.48 -18.70
N PHE A 27 23.73 13.34 -18.04
CA PHE A 27 22.70 12.71 -17.21
C PHE A 27 22.35 13.61 -16.01
N TYR A 28 23.36 14.17 -15.34
CA TYR A 28 23.17 15.02 -14.16
C TYR A 28 22.58 16.38 -14.52
N ASP A 29 22.87 16.92 -15.69
CA ASP A 29 22.31 18.17 -16.20
C ASP A 29 20.80 18.06 -16.46
N THR A 30 20.34 16.86 -16.81
CA THR A 30 18.92 16.61 -17.14
C THR A 30 18.11 16.04 -15.98
N HIS A 31 18.76 15.53 -14.93
CA HIS A 31 18.11 14.89 -13.81
C HIS A 31 18.32 15.65 -12.50
N ARG A 32 17.22 15.98 -11.79
CA ARG A 32 17.30 16.63 -10.48
C ARG A 32 17.89 15.69 -9.44
N THR A 33 18.89 16.14 -8.69
CA THR A 33 19.58 15.37 -7.63
C THR A 33 18.60 14.73 -6.64
N GLY A 34 17.57 15.44 -6.20
CA GLY A 34 16.55 14.90 -5.30
C GLY A 34 15.78 13.72 -5.89
N LYS A 35 15.58 13.68 -7.22
CA LYS A 35 14.94 12.55 -7.90
C LYS A 35 15.85 11.32 -7.94
N ILE A 36 17.15 11.52 -8.16
CA ILE A 36 18.16 10.46 -8.14
C ILE A 36 18.27 9.86 -6.72
N MET A 37 18.34 10.73 -5.71
CA MET A 37 18.37 10.30 -4.30
C MET A 37 17.12 9.47 -3.92
N SER A 38 15.93 9.91 -4.31
CA SER A 38 14.69 9.15 -4.07
C SER A 38 14.72 7.77 -4.74
N ARG A 39 15.30 7.66 -5.93
CA ARG A 39 15.46 6.38 -6.64
C ARG A 39 16.44 5.43 -5.94
N ALA A 40 17.53 5.99 -5.36
CA ALA A 40 18.52 5.20 -4.62
C ALA A 40 18.12 4.86 -3.16
N THR A 41 16.98 5.40 -2.68
CA THR A 41 16.50 5.18 -1.31
C THR A 41 15.08 4.64 -1.30
N THR A 42 14.08 5.49 -1.55
CA THR A 42 12.66 5.14 -1.44
C THR A 42 12.25 4.05 -2.43
N ASP A 43 12.70 4.14 -3.70
CA ASP A 43 12.32 3.12 -4.69
C ASP A 43 12.94 1.75 -4.36
N LEU A 44 14.17 1.70 -3.86
CA LEU A 44 14.80 0.44 -3.43
C LEU A 44 14.08 -0.16 -2.22
N PHE A 45 13.68 0.66 -1.26
CA PHE A 45 12.86 0.21 -0.14
C PHE A 45 11.54 -0.41 -0.62
N GLU A 46 10.81 0.26 -1.53
CA GLU A 46 9.54 -0.27 -2.07
C GLU A 46 9.73 -1.58 -2.86
N ILE A 47 10.85 -1.74 -3.57
CA ILE A 47 11.20 -2.98 -4.28
C ILE A 47 11.43 -4.11 -3.27
N THR A 48 12.21 -3.86 -2.24
CA THR A 48 12.57 -4.89 -1.25
C THR A 48 11.41 -5.26 -0.35
N GLU A 49 10.55 -4.31 0.00
CA GLU A 49 9.28 -4.56 0.68
C GLU A 49 8.36 -5.45 -0.17
N LEU A 50 8.25 -5.18 -1.48
CA LEU A 50 7.50 -6.06 -2.39
C LEU A 50 8.12 -7.45 -2.48
N ALA A 51 9.43 -7.54 -2.64
CA ALA A 51 10.13 -8.82 -2.81
C ALA A 51 10.02 -9.72 -1.57
N HIS A 52 9.92 -9.11 -0.38
CA HIS A 52 9.81 -9.83 0.88
C HIS A 52 8.36 -10.06 1.30
N HIS A 53 7.60 -9.00 1.51
CA HIS A 53 6.22 -9.10 1.98
C HIS A 53 5.24 -9.56 0.90
N GLY A 54 5.53 -9.30 -0.37
CA GLY A 54 4.65 -9.69 -1.46
C GLY A 54 4.36 -11.20 -1.50
N PRO A 55 5.37 -12.05 -1.69
CA PRO A 55 5.19 -13.50 -1.70
C PRO A 55 4.70 -14.06 -0.36
N GLU A 56 5.17 -13.49 0.76
CA GLU A 56 4.77 -13.91 2.10
C GLU A 56 3.26 -13.67 2.33
N ASP A 57 2.81 -12.43 2.18
CA ASP A 57 1.41 -12.07 2.42
C ASP A 57 0.46 -12.74 1.43
N PHE A 58 0.88 -12.87 0.16
CA PHE A 58 0.11 -13.61 -0.84
C PHE A 58 -0.03 -15.09 -0.46
N SER A 59 1.08 -15.76 -0.11
CA SER A 59 1.08 -17.17 0.26
C SER A 59 0.25 -17.44 1.52
N ILE A 60 0.45 -16.63 2.57
CA ILE A 60 -0.34 -16.73 3.81
C ILE A 60 -1.82 -16.53 3.51
N ALA A 61 -2.18 -15.51 2.72
CA ALA A 61 -3.57 -15.23 2.39
C ALA A 61 -4.21 -16.40 1.63
N VAL A 62 -3.55 -16.90 0.59
CA VAL A 62 -4.06 -18.02 -0.23
C VAL A 62 -4.20 -19.30 0.59
N LEU A 63 -3.15 -19.66 1.36
CA LEU A 63 -3.18 -20.87 2.19
C LEU A 63 -4.26 -20.77 3.28
N THR A 64 -4.43 -19.60 3.91
CA THR A 64 -5.46 -19.41 4.93
C THR A 64 -6.86 -19.51 4.32
N LEU A 65 -7.11 -18.88 3.16
CA LEU A 65 -8.39 -18.93 2.47
C LEU A 65 -8.75 -20.37 2.05
N ILE A 66 -7.82 -21.06 1.38
CA ILE A 66 -8.01 -22.42 0.92
C ILE A 66 -8.17 -23.37 2.11
N GLY A 67 -7.28 -23.28 3.10
CA GLY A 67 -7.31 -24.14 4.30
C GLY A 67 -8.60 -23.98 5.09
N SER A 68 -9.01 -22.74 5.38
CA SER A 68 -10.27 -22.47 6.08
C SER A 68 -11.48 -22.95 5.29
N PHE A 69 -11.45 -22.79 3.96
CA PHE A 69 -12.52 -23.26 3.08
C PHE A 69 -12.61 -24.81 3.06
N LEU A 70 -11.49 -25.52 2.93
CA LEU A 70 -11.46 -26.98 2.95
C LEU A 70 -11.91 -27.57 4.31
N LEU A 71 -11.51 -26.92 5.41
CA LEU A 71 -11.96 -27.30 6.74
C LEU A 71 -13.47 -27.06 6.92
N LEU A 72 -13.99 -25.96 6.39
CA LEU A 72 -15.42 -25.68 6.39
C LEU A 72 -16.21 -26.70 5.57
N LEU A 73 -15.69 -27.11 4.40
CA LEU A 73 -16.26 -28.19 3.58
C LEU A 73 -16.34 -29.52 4.33
N LYS A 74 -15.29 -29.84 5.12
CA LYS A 74 -15.23 -31.07 5.92
C LYS A 74 -16.24 -31.05 7.07
N ILE A 75 -16.52 -29.90 7.67
CA ILE A 75 -17.55 -29.74 8.70
C ILE A 75 -18.93 -29.89 8.07
N ARG A 76 -19.26 -29.01 7.11
CA ARG A 76 -20.53 -29.01 6.39
C ARG A 76 -20.38 -28.29 5.05
N TRP A 77 -20.63 -28.98 3.96
CA TRP A 77 -20.55 -28.41 2.62
C TRP A 77 -21.56 -27.25 2.38
N GLU A 78 -22.74 -27.31 3.07
CA GLU A 78 -23.76 -26.27 2.95
C GLU A 78 -23.26 -24.92 3.49
N LEU A 79 -22.46 -24.93 4.55
CA LEU A 79 -21.84 -23.71 5.10
C LEU A 79 -20.76 -23.18 4.14
N ALA A 80 -20.01 -24.07 3.48
CA ALA A 80 -19.03 -23.67 2.47
C ALA A 80 -19.70 -23.01 1.25
N VAL A 81 -20.88 -23.48 0.83
CA VAL A 81 -21.66 -22.83 -0.25
C VAL A 81 -22.06 -21.41 0.13
N ILE A 82 -22.47 -21.17 1.38
CA ILE A 82 -22.78 -19.82 1.86
C ILE A 82 -21.56 -18.89 1.69
N VAL A 83 -20.37 -19.37 2.06
CA VAL A 83 -19.14 -18.61 1.90
C VAL A 83 -18.80 -18.34 0.44
N ILE A 84 -18.92 -19.34 -0.45
CA ILE A 84 -18.69 -19.18 -1.90
C ILE A 84 -19.61 -18.10 -2.50
N VAL A 85 -20.86 -18.07 -2.10
CA VAL A 85 -21.83 -17.07 -2.59
C VAL A 85 -21.55 -15.69 -2.00
N ALA A 86 -21.13 -15.62 -0.72
CA ALA A 86 -20.85 -14.36 -0.04
C ALA A 86 -19.52 -13.71 -0.49
N LEU A 87 -18.49 -14.52 -0.79
CA LEU A 87 -17.16 -14.00 -1.17
C LEU A 87 -17.17 -13.03 -2.37
N PRO A 88 -17.81 -13.34 -3.52
CA PRO A 88 -17.87 -12.41 -4.64
C PRO A 88 -18.55 -11.09 -4.27
N VAL A 89 -19.60 -11.14 -3.46
CA VAL A 89 -20.32 -9.94 -2.97
C VAL A 89 -19.39 -9.11 -2.07
N MET A 90 -18.68 -9.74 -1.15
CA MET A 90 -17.71 -9.08 -0.30
C MET A 90 -16.58 -8.44 -1.12
N ILE A 91 -16.01 -9.18 -2.08
CA ILE A 91 -14.95 -8.67 -2.97
C ILE A 91 -15.45 -7.46 -3.76
N PHE A 92 -16.64 -7.50 -4.30
CA PHE A 92 -17.24 -6.37 -5.02
C PHE A 92 -17.38 -5.13 -4.14
N ILE A 93 -17.90 -5.29 -2.92
CA ILE A 93 -18.03 -4.19 -1.93
C ILE A 93 -16.66 -3.63 -1.57
N VAL A 94 -15.66 -4.49 -1.32
CA VAL A 94 -14.30 -4.08 -0.99
C VAL A 94 -13.67 -3.28 -2.12
N ILE A 95 -13.75 -3.78 -3.37
CA ILE A 95 -13.17 -3.10 -4.53
C ILE A 95 -13.82 -1.73 -4.74
N THR A 96 -15.16 -1.66 -4.64
CA THR A 96 -15.89 -0.40 -4.84
C THR A 96 -15.56 0.63 -3.76
N SER A 97 -15.56 0.21 -2.51
CA SER A 97 -15.20 1.08 -1.37
C SER A 97 -13.75 1.56 -1.45
N ARG A 98 -12.84 0.68 -1.88
CA ARG A 98 -11.43 1.01 -2.04
C ARG A 98 -11.17 2.04 -3.14
N ARG A 99 -11.87 1.95 -4.27
CA ARG A 99 -11.72 2.93 -5.37
C ARG A 99 -11.92 4.37 -4.89
N ASN A 100 -12.95 4.59 -4.08
CA ASN A 100 -13.23 5.92 -3.53
C ASN A 100 -12.18 6.34 -2.50
N PHE A 101 -11.76 5.45 -1.63
CA PHE A 101 -10.67 5.70 -0.67
C PHE A 101 -9.36 6.06 -1.38
N SER A 102 -8.98 5.33 -2.43
CA SER A 102 -7.77 5.58 -3.21
C SER A 102 -7.78 6.96 -3.88
N LYS A 103 -8.90 7.37 -4.48
CA LYS A 103 -9.05 8.73 -5.08
C LYS A 103 -8.81 9.85 -4.06
N THR A 104 -9.36 9.69 -2.85
CA THR A 104 -9.17 10.70 -1.80
C THR A 104 -7.74 10.71 -1.26
N SER A 105 -7.04 9.58 -1.30
CA SER A 105 -5.62 9.49 -0.94
C SER A 105 -4.72 10.24 -1.93
N ILE A 106 -5.04 10.21 -3.22
CA ILE A 106 -4.35 11.02 -4.25
C ILE A 106 -4.53 12.51 -3.95
N ARG A 107 -5.77 12.96 -3.66
CA ARG A 107 -6.03 14.37 -3.33
C ARG A 107 -5.26 14.83 -2.09
N VAL A 108 -5.12 13.99 -1.06
CA VAL A 108 -4.27 14.31 0.09
C VAL A 108 -2.81 14.46 -0.31
N LYS A 109 -2.28 13.62 -1.20
CA LYS A 109 -0.89 13.76 -1.71
C LYS A 109 -0.68 15.08 -2.46
N GLU A 110 -1.64 15.48 -3.30
CA GLU A 110 -1.61 16.76 -4.03
C GLU A 110 -1.56 17.96 -3.07
N THR A 111 -2.52 18.01 -2.11
CA THR A 111 -2.56 19.11 -1.12
C THR A 111 -1.36 19.09 -0.18
N THR A 112 -0.75 17.93 0.11
CA THR A 112 0.52 17.84 0.84
C THR A 112 1.65 18.49 0.04
N ALA A 113 1.71 18.27 -1.27
CA ALA A 113 2.71 18.90 -2.13
C ALA A 113 2.55 20.43 -2.15
N GLU A 114 1.31 20.94 -2.17
CA GLU A 114 1.02 22.39 -2.10
C GLU A 114 1.49 23.01 -0.77
N VAL A 115 1.22 22.32 0.37
CA VAL A 115 1.71 22.74 1.69
C VAL A 115 3.24 22.76 1.73
N ASN A 116 3.89 21.71 1.21
CA ASN A 116 5.36 21.64 1.17
C ASN A 116 5.96 22.74 0.30
N ALA A 117 5.39 23.00 -0.87
CA ALA A 117 5.86 24.10 -1.75
C ALA A 117 5.68 25.47 -1.09
N SER A 118 4.57 25.69 -0.37
CA SER A 118 4.34 26.91 0.40
C SER A 118 5.38 27.06 1.53
N LEU A 119 5.65 25.99 2.28
CA LEU A 119 6.69 25.99 3.32
C LEU A 119 8.08 26.27 2.76
N GLU A 120 8.46 25.61 1.67
CA GLU A 120 9.74 25.81 1.00
C GLU A 120 9.90 27.26 0.55
N SER A 121 8.87 27.83 -0.08
CA SER A 121 8.85 29.25 -0.49
C SER A 121 9.02 30.20 0.70
N CYS A 122 8.25 29.98 1.78
CA CYS A 122 8.32 30.82 2.98
C CYS A 122 9.69 30.73 3.66
N ILE A 123 10.26 29.54 3.79
CA ILE A 123 11.56 29.34 4.46
C ILE A 123 12.69 29.92 3.61
N SER A 124 12.72 29.65 2.30
CA SER A 124 13.72 30.16 1.38
C SER A 124 13.66 31.69 1.27
N GLY A 125 12.44 32.26 1.27
CA GLY A 125 12.20 33.70 1.18
C GLY A 125 12.17 34.44 2.52
N ILE A 126 12.49 33.79 3.66
CA ILE A 126 12.27 34.39 5.00
C ILE A 126 12.95 35.70 5.23
N ARG A 127 14.13 35.93 4.64
CA ARG A 127 14.85 37.21 4.73
C ARG A 127 14.09 38.34 4.04
N VAL A 128 13.48 38.06 2.89
CA VAL A 128 12.65 39.01 2.15
C VAL A 128 11.38 39.31 2.92
N THR A 129 10.67 38.28 3.38
CA THR A 129 9.45 38.42 4.19
C THR A 129 9.69 39.33 5.40
N LYS A 130 10.78 39.06 6.16
CA LYS A 130 11.16 39.88 7.33
C LYS A 130 11.63 41.29 6.95
N GLY A 131 12.36 41.41 5.85
CA GLY A 131 12.84 42.73 5.39
C GLY A 131 11.72 43.68 4.98
N PHE A 132 10.59 43.17 4.51
CA PHE A 132 9.39 43.91 4.12
C PHE A 132 8.24 43.84 5.14
N CYS A 133 8.46 43.24 6.31
CA CYS A 133 7.43 43.05 7.35
C CYS A 133 6.13 42.43 6.82
N ASN A 134 6.26 41.41 5.94
CA ASN A 134 5.13 40.81 5.23
C ASN A 134 4.71 39.44 5.79
N GLU A 135 4.98 39.18 7.09
CA GLU A 135 4.74 37.90 7.74
C GLU A 135 3.26 37.55 7.78
N ASP A 136 2.37 38.52 7.93
CA ASP A 136 0.94 38.27 8.01
C ASP A 136 0.35 37.77 6.68
N PHE A 137 0.83 38.29 5.56
CA PHE A 137 0.47 37.80 4.23
C PHE A 137 0.90 36.33 4.04
N GLU A 138 2.13 36.00 4.42
CA GLU A 138 2.64 34.63 4.31
C GLU A 138 1.87 33.67 5.24
N ARG A 139 1.48 34.11 6.45
CA ARG A 139 0.63 33.34 7.37
C ARG A 139 -0.74 33.04 6.78
N GLU A 140 -1.37 34.03 6.17
CA GLU A 140 -2.69 33.87 5.56
C GLU A 140 -2.62 32.92 4.36
N ARG A 141 -1.62 33.05 3.50
CA ARG A 141 -1.38 32.17 2.37
C ARG A 141 -1.18 30.73 2.81
N PHE A 142 -0.31 30.52 3.80
CA PHE A 142 -0.08 29.17 4.37
C PHE A 142 -1.34 28.59 5.02
N ALA A 143 -2.09 29.41 5.76
CA ALA A 143 -3.35 29.00 6.39
C ALA A 143 -4.37 28.49 5.35
N GLY A 144 -4.44 29.11 4.17
CA GLY A 144 -5.23 28.65 3.03
C GLY A 144 -4.89 27.22 2.62
N HIS A 145 -3.62 26.96 2.26
CA HIS A 145 -3.14 25.64 1.86
C HIS A 145 -3.33 24.58 2.97
N ASN A 146 -3.05 24.95 4.23
CA ASN A 146 -3.23 24.06 5.37
C ASN A 146 -4.73 23.69 5.62
N LYS A 147 -5.64 24.64 5.36
CA LYS A 147 -7.08 24.38 5.41
C LYS A 147 -7.54 23.40 4.34
N GLU A 148 -7.04 23.56 3.10
CA GLU A 148 -7.34 22.64 1.99
C GLU A 148 -6.81 21.23 2.26
N TYR A 149 -5.58 21.11 2.75
CA TYR A 149 -5.00 19.84 3.20
C TYR A 149 -5.85 19.18 4.29
N SER A 150 -6.26 19.96 5.31
CA SER A 150 -7.12 19.45 6.40
C SER A 150 -8.46 18.96 5.87
N ALA A 151 -9.08 19.68 4.95
CA ALA A 151 -10.35 19.30 4.33
C ALA A 151 -10.20 18.01 3.51
N ALA A 152 -9.15 17.88 2.70
CA ALA A 152 -8.85 16.68 1.93
C ALA A 152 -8.64 15.46 2.85
N LYS A 153 -7.92 15.66 3.95
CA LYS A 153 -7.66 14.61 4.95
C LYS A 153 -8.93 14.16 5.68
N GLN A 154 -9.84 15.10 6.00
CA GLN A 154 -11.14 14.76 6.60
C GLN A 154 -11.98 13.91 5.64
N VAL A 155 -12.04 14.26 4.36
CA VAL A 155 -12.74 13.47 3.34
C VAL A 155 -12.15 12.08 3.23
N ARG A 156 -10.80 11.96 3.18
CA ARG A 156 -10.10 10.66 3.17
C ARG A 156 -10.46 9.81 4.38
N PHE A 157 -10.48 10.39 5.60
CA PHE A 157 -10.83 9.65 6.80
C PHE A 157 -12.27 9.13 6.78
N ARG A 158 -13.23 9.89 6.23
CA ARG A 158 -14.61 9.41 6.05
C ARG A 158 -14.65 8.17 5.13
N TYR A 159 -14.00 8.23 3.97
CA TYR A 159 -13.95 7.07 3.06
C TYR A 159 -13.18 5.89 3.65
N MET A 160 -12.13 6.14 4.43
CA MET A 160 -11.43 5.10 5.18
C MET A 160 -12.35 4.41 6.20
N ALA A 161 -13.11 5.20 6.96
CA ALA A 161 -14.07 4.65 7.92
C ALA A 161 -15.16 3.81 7.22
N PHE A 162 -15.71 4.28 6.09
CA PHE A 162 -16.67 3.51 5.29
C PHE A 162 -16.06 2.22 4.74
N PHE A 163 -14.81 2.28 4.26
CA PHE A 163 -14.10 1.10 3.76
C PHE A 163 -13.96 0.03 4.85
N HIS A 164 -13.48 0.40 6.03
CA HIS A 164 -13.35 -0.55 7.15
C HIS A 164 -14.71 -1.03 7.66
N ALA A 165 -15.66 -0.14 7.83
CA ALA A 165 -17.01 -0.50 8.30
C ALA A 165 -17.72 -1.48 7.35
N ASN A 166 -17.57 -1.32 6.03
CA ASN A 166 -18.15 -2.24 5.05
C ASN A 166 -17.52 -3.64 5.14
N ILE A 167 -16.19 -3.73 5.29
CA ILE A 167 -15.52 -5.02 5.48
C ILE A 167 -16.01 -5.71 6.74
N ASP A 168 -16.02 -5.00 7.86
CA ASP A 168 -16.41 -5.55 9.15
C ASP A 168 -17.90 -5.93 9.15
N MET A 169 -18.76 -5.12 8.53
CA MET A 169 -20.18 -5.44 8.36
C MET A 169 -20.39 -6.72 7.55
N CYS A 170 -19.70 -6.86 6.41
CA CYS A 170 -19.79 -8.07 5.58
C CYS A 170 -19.36 -9.32 6.36
N ASN A 171 -18.24 -9.24 7.09
CA ASN A 171 -17.74 -10.34 7.90
C ASN A 171 -18.72 -10.72 9.02
N ASN A 172 -19.27 -9.72 9.74
CA ASN A 172 -20.24 -9.94 10.81
C ASN A 172 -21.56 -10.52 10.26
N MET A 173 -22.04 -10.03 9.11
CA MET A 173 -23.23 -10.61 8.48
C MET A 173 -23.03 -12.05 8.06
N LEU A 174 -21.85 -12.37 7.49
CA LEU A 174 -21.53 -13.76 7.14
C LEU A 174 -21.47 -14.65 8.37
N SER A 175 -20.85 -14.18 9.46
CA SER A 175 -20.82 -14.89 10.75
C SER A 175 -22.22 -15.13 11.31
N LEU A 176 -23.09 -14.11 11.33
CA LEU A 176 -24.48 -14.25 11.78
C LEU A 176 -25.25 -15.25 10.91
N LEU A 177 -25.05 -15.23 9.60
CA LEU A 177 -25.73 -16.14 8.68
C LEU A 177 -25.30 -17.60 8.94
N VAL A 178 -24.00 -17.83 9.17
CA VAL A 178 -23.49 -19.17 9.52
C VAL A 178 -23.96 -19.61 10.90
N LEU A 179 -24.01 -18.72 11.87
CA LEU A 179 -24.58 -19.03 13.20
C LEU A 179 -26.06 -19.42 13.10
N ALA A 180 -26.87 -18.71 12.32
CA ALA A 180 -28.28 -19.01 12.12
C ALA A 180 -28.49 -20.35 11.41
N VAL A 181 -27.79 -20.58 10.28
CA VAL A 181 -27.91 -21.84 9.51
C VAL A 181 -27.30 -23.01 10.27
N GLY A 182 -26.16 -22.86 10.91
CA GLY A 182 -25.54 -23.89 11.73
C GLY A 182 -26.36 -24.22 12.97
N GLY A 183 -26.95 -23.22 13.63
CA GLY A 183 -27.93 -23.44 14.72
C GLY A 183 -29.13 -24.25 14.26
N TYR A 184 -29.67 -23.97 13.07
CA TYR A 184 -30.72 -24.80 12.47
C TYR A 184 -30.28 -26.24 12.26
N PHE A 185 -29.04 -26.51 11.81
CA PHE A 185 -28.52 -27.86 11.65
C PHE A 185 -28.30 -28.56 13.00
N ILE A 186 -27.93 -27.85 14.06
CA ILE A 186 -27.85 -28.41 15.42
C ILE A 186 -29.25 -28.88 15.89
N MET A 187 -30.28 -28.04 15.71
CA MET A 187 -31.66 -28.38 16.07
C MET A 187 -32.16 -29.61 15.29
N LYS A 188 -31.67 -29.86 14.07
CA LYS A 188 -31.97 -31.06 13.26
C LYS A 188 -31.09 -32.24 13.61
N GLY A 189 -30.19 -32.16 14.60
CA GLY A 189 -29.27 -33.21 14.96
C GLY A 189 -28.20 -33.53 13.90
N LYS A 190 -27.96 -32.59 12.96
CA LYS A 190 -27.05 -32.79 11.81
C LYS A 190 -25.69 -32.10 12.00
N MET A 191 -25.48 -31.40 13.08
CA MET A 191 -24.24 -30.66 13.39
C MET A 191 -24.05 -30.59 14.92
N SER A 192 -22.80 -30.63 15.38
CA SER A 192 -22.49 -30.47 16.80
C SER A 192 -22.20 -28.99 17.13
N LEU A 193 -22.30 -28.60 18.41
CA LEU A 193 -21.94 -27.28 18.86
C LEU A 193 -20.47 -26.95 18.64
N PRO A 194 -19.50 -27.84 18.89
CA PRO A 194 -18.09 -27.64 18.55
C PRO A 194 -17.87 -27.34 17.05
N ASP A 195 -18.60 -28.05 16.15
CA ASP A 195 -18.48 -27.80 14.70
C ASP A 195 -18.96 -26.39 14.31
N LEU A 196 -20.03 -25.91 14.96
CA LEU A 196 -20.51 -24.54 14.73
C LEU A 196 -19.50 -23.50 15.19
N ILE A 197 -18.89 -23.70 16.35
CA ILE A 197 -17.84 -22.81 16.87
C ILE A 197 -16.65 -22.81 15.93
N ALA A 198 -16.19 -23.99 15.49
CA ALA A 198 -15.09 -24.12 14.53
C ALA A 198 -15.41 -23.43 13.19
N ALA A 199 -16.62 -23.62 12.65
CA ALA A 199 -17.06 -22.96 11.42
C ALA A 199 -17.04 -21.43 11.55
N ASN A 200 -17.50 -20.89 12.67
CA ASN A 200 -17.48 -19.44 12.90
C ASN A 200 -16.06 -18.89 13.05
N LEU A 201 -15.15 -19.62 13.67
CA LEU A 201 -13.73 -19.25 13.74
C LEU A 201 -13.08 -19.23 12.35
N PHE A 202 -13.38 -20.23 11.50
CA PHE A 202 -12.85 -20.25 10.12
C PHE A 202 -13.38 -19.06 9.30
N ILE A 203 -14.65 -18.68 9.46
CA ILE A 203 -15.22 -17.52 8.79
C ILE A 203 -14.52 -16.23 9.24
N SER A 204 -14.33 -16.05 10.53
CA SER A 204 -13.60 -14.89 11.06
C SER A 204 -12.18 -14.78 10.50
N SER A 205 -11.59 -15.93 10.15
CA SER A 205 -10.26 -15.97 9.54
C SER A 205 -10.20 -15.47 8.08
N PHE A 206 -11.32 -15.24 7.39
CA PHE A 206 -11.32 -14.70 6.01
C PHE A 206 -11.01 -13.21 5.92
N THR A 207 -11.27 -12.42 6.96
CA THR A 207 -11.08 -10.97 6.94
C THR A 207 -9.61 -10.56 6.75
N ALA A 208 -8.70 -11.19 7.48
CA ALA A 208 -7.29 -10.85 7.41
C ALA A 208 -6.66 -11.13 6.02
N PRO A 209 -6.86 -12.32 5.40
CA PRO A 209 -6.42 -12.58 4.04
C PRO A 209 -6.94 -11.60 3.00
N ILE A 210 -8.22 -11.22 3.08
CA ILE A 210 -8.82 -10.25 2.14
C ILE A 210 -8.12 -8.88 2.26
N ARG A 211 -7.85 -8.42 3.48
CA ARG A 211 -7.09 -7.19 3.73
C ARG A 211 -5.65 -7.29 3.19
N LYS A 212 -4.96 -8.42 3.44
CA LYS A 212 -3.60 -8.68 2.94
C LYS A 212 -3.54 -8.66 1.41
N LEU A 213 -4.44 -9.36 0.73
CA LEU A 213 -4.52 -9.33 -0.74
C LEU A 213 -4.80 -7.93 -1.29
N THR A 214 -5.62 -7.15 -0.56
CA THR A 214 -5.91 -5.77 -0.95
C THR A 214 -4.67 -4.88 -0.83
N ASN A 215 -3.88 -5.02 0.23
CA ASN A 215 -2.64 -4.27 0.41
C ASN A 215 -1.55 -4.73 -0.57
N PHE A 216 -1.48 -6.03 -0.84
CA PHE A 216 -0.55 -6.60 -1.82
C PHE A 216 -0.69 -5.95 -3.20
N VAL A 217 -1.90 -5.70 -3.69
CA VAL A 217 -2.12 -5.04 -4.99
C VAL A 217 -1.49 -3.64 -5.04
N GLU A 218 -1.55 -2.89 -3.94
CA GLU A 218 -0.93 -1.55 -3.87
C GLU A 218 0.59 -1.65 -3.79
N GLN A 219 1.08 -2.53 -2.93
CA GLN A 219 2.51 -2.77 -2.76
C GLN A 219 3.15 -3.30 -4.06
N PHE A 220 2.43 -4.16 -4.79
CA PHE A 220 2.87 -4.63 -6.10
C PHE A 220 2.98 -3.48 -7.10
N ALA A 221 2.00 -2.60 -7.15
CA ALA A 221 2.02 -1.45 -8.07
C ALA A 221 3.17 -0.48 -7.74
N THR A 222 3.39 -0.17 -6.46
CA THR A 222 4.47 0.75 -6.03
C THR A 222 5.84 0.13 -6.21
N GLY A 223 6.04 -1.11 -5.80
CA GLY A 223 7.30 -1.83 -5.95
C GLY A 223 7.69 -2.04 -7.41
N MET A 224 6.73 -2.41 -8.29
CA MET A 224 6.98 -2.53 -9.73
C MET A 224 7.30 -1.18 -10.38
N ALA A 225 6.66 -0.08 -9.95
CA ALA A 225 7.01 1.25 -10.43
C ALA A 225 8.43 1.64 -9.98
N GLY A 226 8.81 1.34 -8.74
CA GLY A 226 10.19 1.50 -8.23
C GLY A 226 11.18 0.68 -9.04
N PHE A 227 10.87 -0.59 -9.31
CA PHE A 227 11.71 -1.48 -10.11
C PHE A 227 11.92 -0.98 -11.55
N THR A 228 10.88 -0.47 -12.18
CA THR A 228 10.98 0.14 -13.51
C THR A 228 11.96 1.33 -13.49
N ARG A 229 11.85 2.22 -12.48
CA ARG A 229 12.77 3.37 -12.36
C ARG A 229 14.20 2.97 -12.00
N PHE A 230 14.38 1.91 -11.22
CA PHE A 230 15.68 1.31 -10.97
C PHE A 230 16.32 0.82 -12.28
N LEU A 231 15.56 0.07 -13.09
CA LEU A 231 16.05 -0.41 -14.39
C LEU A 231 16.34 0.74 -15.37
N GLU A 232 15.60 1.85 -15.33
CA GLU A 232 15.89 3.03 -16.15
C GLU A 232 17.29 3.58 -15.85
N ILE A 233 17.68 3.68 -14.56
CA ILE A 233 19.03 4.12 -14.18
C ILE A 233 20.07 3.08 -14.65
N MET A 234 19.88 1.83 -14.30
CA MET A 234 20.86 0.76 -14.61
C MET A 234 21.07 0.50 -16.10
N ARG A 235 20.11 0.89 -16.94
CA ARG A 235 20.19 0.79 -18.41
C ARG A 235 20.76 2.03 -19.08
N THR A 236 20.96 3.11 -18.35
CA THR A 236 21.61 4.31 -18.89
C THR A 236 23.05 3.98 -19.22
N GLU A 237 23.49 4.26 -20.42
CA GLU A 237 24.85 3.94 -20.86
C GLU A 237 25.88 4.73 -20.04
N PRO A 238 26.87 4.06 -19.46
CA PRO A 238 27.96 4.72 -18.75
C PRO A 238 28.86 5.50 -19.72
N GLU A 239 29.64 6.41 -19.16
CA GLU A 239 30.67 7.12 -19.90
C GLU A 239 31.69 6.10 -20.47
N PRO A 240 32.19 6.29 -21.71
CA PRO A 240 33.23 5.42 -22.25
C PRO A 240 34.42 5.34 -21.29
N ALA A 241 34.94 4.14 -21.08
CA ALA A 241 36.13 3.98 -20.27
C ALA A 241 37.33 4.72 -20.94
N ASP A 242 38.18 5.32 -20.11
CA ASP A 242 39.41 5.94 -20.58
C ASP A 242 40.27 4.92 -21.34
N GLU A 243 40.96 5.37 -22.40
CA GLU A 243 41.91 4.58 -23.09
C GLU A 243 43.07 4.19 -22.14
N ALA A 244 43.66 3.00 -22.35
CA ALA A 244 44.65 2.44 -21.43
C ALA A 244 45.93 3.31 -21.26
N ASP A 245 46.12 4.32 -22.11
CA ASP A 245 47.23 5.30 -22.12
C ASP A 245 46.76 6.74 -21.83
N ALA A 246 45.55 6.93 -21.39
CA ALA A 246 45.06 8.24 -20.96
C ALA A 246 45.80 8.70 -19.69
N VAL A 247 46.35 9.93 -19.72
CA VAL A 247 47.13 10.54 -18.64
C VAL A 247 46.27 11.56 -17.89
#